data_81520914b38277ddce4f8b0eee6fed1e
#
_entry.id   81520914b38277ddce4f8b0eee6fed1e
#
_cell.length_a   1.000
_cell.length_b   1.000
_cell.length_c   1.000
_cell.angle_alpha   90.00
_cell.angle_beta   90.00
_cell.angle_gamma   90.00
#
_symmetry.space_group_name_H-M   'P 1'
#
loop_
_entity.id
_entity.type
_entity.pdbx_description
1 polymer ?
#
loop_
_entity_poly.entity_id
_entity_poly.type
_entity_poly.pdbx_seq_one_letter_code
_entity_poly.pdbx_strand_id
1 'polypeptide(L)'
;MTRWRWVLIGLAALPASCDRPRPIEARPALYRLQDADTVIWLLGTVHVLPERVQWETPAIVEAERAADTLVTELPAIDPHVASETFARIGKGAGLPPIIERVPPALRPKLEALAARVQLSLDDLSGMKSWAAALTLSAATAGADSDATAMNGVDAVIGQRLAGKTRIGLETLSGQLGLFDALTEDDQRRLLADAVAGDGNYRATLDAWAKGDEARIAALVAHPFADAPVIEAVLLTRRNARWAAWIGARMAAPGRVLVAVGAGHLAGPKSVIARLRAAGWKVRRVQ
;
A
#
# COMPACT_ATOMS: atom_id res chain seq x y z
N MET A 1 10.93 -80.21 1.91
CA MET A 1 9.74 -79.47 2.37
C MET A 1 10.22 -78.14 2.97
N THR A 2 10.36 -77.07 2.16
CA THR A 2 10.94 -75.78 2.61
C THR A 2 9.85 -74.71 2.50
N ARG A 3 9.40 -74.23 3.63
CA ARG A 3 8.31 -73.22 3.74
C ARG A 3 8.91 -71.80 3.57
N TRP A 4 8.57 -71.07 2.52
CA TRP A 4 8.86 -69.65 2.32
C TRP A 4 7.84 -68.82 3.10
N ARG A 5 8.37 -68.03 4.03
CA ARG A 5 7.62 -66.99 4.79
C ARG A 5 7.74 -65.68 4.02
N TRP A 6 6.63 -65.20 3.50
CA TRP A 6 6.52 -63.86 2.92
C TRP A 6 6.45 -62.83 4.05
N VAL A 7 7.45 -61.94 4.11
CA VAL A 7 7.41 -60.76 5.00
C VAL A 7 6.79 -59.62 4.20
N LEU A 8 5.55 -59.25 4.53
CA LEU A 8 4.87 -58.05 4.03
C LEU A 8 5.47 -56.85 4.78
N ILE A 9 6.31 -56.08 4.09
CA ILE A 9 6.74 -54.74 4.54
C ILE A 9 5.58 -53.75 4.23
N GLY A 10 4.82 -53.40 5.25
CA GLY A 10 3.83 -52.34 5.14
C GLY A 10 4.52 -51.00 5.00
N LEU A 11 4.45 -50.40 3.80
CA LEU A 11 4.81 -49.00 3.62
C LEU A 11 3.78 -48.12 4.29
N ALA A 12 4.09 -47.61 5.50
CA ALA A 12 3.32 -46.56 6.14
C ALA A 12 3.52 -45.26 5.34
N ALA A 13 2.57 -44.91 4.52
CA ALA A 13 2.50 -43.59 3.90
C ALA A 13 2.24 -42.55 5.01
N LEU A 14 3.28 -41.85 5.44
CA LEU A 14 3.13 -40.66 6.24
C LEU A 14 2.37 -39.61 5.41
N PRO A 15 1.25 -39.06 5.91
CA PRO A 15 0.61 -37.96 5.21
C PRO A 15 1.60 -36.78 5.21
N ALA A 16 2.04 -36.35 4.03
CA ALA A 16 2.73 -35.08 3.87
C ALA A 16 1.76 -34.01 4.34
N SER A 17 1.95 -33.54 5.57
CA SER A 17 1.25 -32.37 6.09
C SER A 17 1.71 -31.20 5.22
N CYS A 18 0.87 -30.77 4.27
CA CYS A 18 1.01 -29.51 3.62
C CYS A 18 0.85 -28.46 4.72
N ASP A 19 1.97 -28.01 5.25
CA ASP A 19 2.02 -26.95 6.26
C ASP A 19 1.60 -25.64 5.57
N ARG A 20 0.27 -25.42 5.49
CA ARG A 20 -0.26 -24.16 4.96
C ARG A 20 0.22 -23.05 5.90
N PRO A 21 0.80 -21.97 5.36
CA PRO A 21 1.24 -20.85 6.16
C PRO A 21 0.08 -20.40 7.07
N ARG A 22 0.35 -20.22 8.37
CA ARG A 22 -0.67 -19.80 9.32
C ARG A 22 -1.28 -18.45 8.91
N PRO A 23 -2.60 -18.27 9.08
CA PRO A 23 -3.24 -16.97 8.90
C PRO A 23 -2.55 -15.90 9.75
N ILE A 24 -2.47 -14.69 9.22
CA ILE A 24 -2.00 -13.51 9.95
C ILE A 24 -3.24 -12.73 10.35
N GLU A 25 -3.54 -12.74 11.64
CA GLU A 25 -4.60 -11.90 12.21
C GLU A 25 -4.16 -10.45 12.21
N ALA A 26 -4.93 -9.58 11.56
CA ALA A 26 -4.63 -8.16 11.49
C ALA A 26 -5.76 -7.31 12.07
N ARG A 27 -5.37 -6.26 12.78
CA ARG A 27 -6.27 -5.27 13.39
C ARG A 27 -5.81 -3.87 13.01
N PRO A 28 -5.95 -3.49 11.73
CA PRO A 28 -5.52 -2.18 11.26
C PRO A 28 -6.30 -1.06 11.94
N ALA A 29 -5.67 0.11 12.04
CA ALA A 29 -6.29 1.26 12.69
C ALA A 29 -7.56 1.69 11.94
N LEU A 30 -8.66 1.79 12.67
CA LEU A 30 -9.94 2.33 12.23
C LEU A 30 -10.32 3.50 13.14
N TYR A 31 -10.66 4.64 12.55
CA TYR A 31 -11.10 5.82 13.26
C TYR A 31 -12.53 6.18 12.88
N ARG A 32 -13.18 6.96 13.73
CA ARG A 32 -14.51 7.49 13.50
C ARG A 32 -14.59 8.94 13.95
N LEU A 33 -15.17 9.79 13.10
CA LEU A 33 -15.71 11.09 13.49
C LEU A 33 -17.19 11.10 13.15
N GLN A 34 -17.99 11.82 13.96
CA GLN A 34 -19.43 11.88 13.80
C GLN A 34 -20.02 13.10 14.46
N ASP A 35 -21.17 13.52 13.96
CA ASP A 35 -22.08 14.47 14.59
C ASP A 35 -23.53 13.89 14.68
N ALA A 36 -24.55 14.73 14.60
CA ALA A 36 -25.94 14.30 14.76
C ALA A 36 -26.46 13.43 13.57
N ASP A 37 -26.02 13.69 12.36
CA ASP A 37 -26.56 13.09 11.14
C ASP A 37 -25.49 12.55 10.16
N THR A 38 -24.22 12.71 10.49
CA THR A 38 -23.08 12.27 9.68
C THR A 38 -22.13 11.38 10.47
N VAL A 39 -21.69 10.29 9.85
CA VAL A 39 -20.64 9.41 10.38
C VAL A 39 -19.60 9.17 9.29
N ILE A 40 -18.33 9.43 9.60
CA ILE A 40 -17.21 9.10 8.72
C ILE A 40 -16.26 8.14 9.45
N TRP A 41 -16.03 6.97 8.87
CA TRP A 41 -14.95 6.06 9.27
C TRP A 41 -13.73 6.32 8.41
N LEU A 42 -12.53 6.20 9.00
CA LEU A 42 -11.26 6.28 8.29
C LEU A 42 -10.48 5.01 8.56
N LEU A 43 -10.24 4.24 7.53
CA LEU A 43 -9.49 2.98 7.57
C LEU A 43 -8.14 3.16 6.89
N GLY A 44 -7.08 2.80 7.61
CA GLY A 44 -5.74 2.72 7.05
C GLY A 44 -5.57 1.45 6.23
N THR A 45 -5.24 1.60 4.93
CA THR A 45 -5.11 0.48 4.00
C THR A 45 -3.65 0.18 3.66
N VAL A 46 -3.43 -1.00 3.08
CA VAL A 46 -2.22 -1.40 2.37
C VAL A 46 -2.62 -1.96 1.01
N HIS A 47 -1.89 -1.53 -0.03
CA HIS A 47 -2.26 -1.80 -1.43
C HIS A 47 -1.93 -3.21 -1.91
N VAL A 48 -1.05 -3.91 -1.21
CA VAL A 48 -0.56 -5.25 -1.58
C VAL A 48 -0.56 -6.11 -0.33
N LEU A 49 -1.28 -7.24 -0.36
CA LEU A 49 -1.39 -8.16 0.77
C LEU A 49 -1.22 -9.61 0.36
N PRO A 50 -0.62 -10.47 1.23
CA PRO A 50 -0.76 -11.92 1.13
C PRO A 50 -2.22 -12.34 1.36
N GLU A 51 -2.69 -13.35 0.63
CA GLU A 51 -4.05 -13.89 0.79
C GLU A 51 -4.35 -14.33 2.22
N ARG A 52 -3.34 -14.80 2.93
CA ARG A 52 -3.46 -15.31 4.32
C ARG A 52 -3.68 -14.24 5.39
N VAL A 53 -3.70 -12.95 5.06
CA VAL A 53 -3.92 -11.87 6.03
C VAL A 53 -5.40 -11.66 6.26
N GLN A 54 -5.86 -11.89 7.49
CA GLN A 54 -7.24 -11.71 7.93
C GLN A 54 -7.36 -10.37 8.64
N TRP A 55 -7.87 -9.36 7.94
CA TRP A 55 -7.98 -7.99 8.44
C TRP A 55 -9.43 -7.52 8.65
N GLU A 56 -10.40 -8.28 8.20
CA GLU A 56 -11.83 -7.98 8.24
C GLU A 56 -12.40 -8.19 9.65
N THR A 57 -12.07 -7.29 10.54
CA THR A 57 -12.62 -7.35 11.91
C THR A 57 -14.10 -6.98 11.93
N PRO A 58 -14.86 -7.35 12.97
CA PRO A 58 -16.26 -6.95 13.12
C PRO A 58 -16.49 -5.44 12.99
N ALA A 59 -15.55 -4.60 13.50
CA ALA A 59 -15.65 -3.15 13.42
C ALA A 59 -15.52 -2.64 11.99
N ILE A 60 -14.62 -3.22 11.19
CA ILE A 60 -14.45 -2.87 9.78
C ILE A 60 -15.67 -3.31 8.97
N VAL A 61 -16.14 -4.54 9.17
CA VAL A 61 -17.34 -5.08 8.50
C VAL A 61 -18.59 -4.24 8.82
N GLU A 62 -18.72 -3.77 10.07
CA GLU A 62 -19.79 -2.86 10.46
C GLU A 62 -19.69 -1.53 9.70
N ALA A 63 -18.50 -0.92 9.65
CA ALA A 63 -18.28 0.33 8.92
C ALA A 63 -18.59 0.17 7.41
N GLU A 64 -18.16 -0.93 6.78
CA GLU A 64 -18.46 -1.25 5.39
C GLU A 64 -19.97 -1.37 5.13
N ARG A 65 -20.67 -2.11 6.00
CA ARG A 65 -22.14 -2.30 5.87
C ARG A 65 -22.88 -1.00 6.05
N ALA A 66 -22.50 -0.21 7.05
CA ALA A 66 -23.18 1.02 7.40
C ALA A 66 -22.94 2.16 6.39
N ALA A 67 -21.78 2.21 5.74
CA ALA A 67 -21.44 3.28 4.81
C ALA A 67 -22.36 3.30 3.58
N ASP A 68 -22.78 4.47 3.16
CA ASP A 68 -23.52 4.73 1.91
C ASP A 68 -22.57 5.11 0.78
N THR A 69 -21.41 5.65 1.15
CA THR A 69 -20.37 6.14 0.24
C THR A 69 -19.01 5.54 0.64
N LEU A 70 -18.28 5.05 -0.37
CA LEU A 70 -16.87 4.68 -0.26
C LEU A 70 -16.01 5.78 -0.87
N VAL A 71 -15.05 6.26 -0.10
CA VAL A 71 -14.04 7.23 -0.54
C VAL A 71 -12.66 6.57 -0.48
N THR A 72 -11.96 6.60 -1.59
CA THR A 72 -10.60 6.04 -1.74
C THR A 72 -9.64 7.10 -2.25
N GLU A 73 -8.34 6.82 -2.24
CA GLU A 73 -7.36 7.73 -2.87
C GLU A 73 -7.68 7.95 -4.34
N LEU A 74 -7.91 6.87 -5.07
CA LEU A 74 -8.28 6.89 -6.48
C LEU A 74 -9.69 6.34 -6.68
N PRO A 75 -10.45 6.84 -7.67
CA PRO A 75 -11.72 6.22 -8.04
C PRO A 75 -11.49 4.80 -8.58
N ALA A 76 -12.58 4.08 -8.81
CA ALA A 76 -12.49 2.82 -9.56
C ALA A 76 -11.95 3.11 -10.98
N ILE A 77 -10.88 2.45 -11.32
CA ILE A 77 -10.20 2.60 -12.62
C ILE A 77 -10.06 1.21 -13.23
N ASP A 78 -10.34 1.11 -14.52
CA ASP A 78 -10.04 -0.11 -15.26
C ASP A 78 -8.53 -0.40 -15.19
N PRO A 79 -8.12 -1.63 -14.84
CA PRO A 79 -6.70 -1.98 -14.70
C PRO A 79 -5.87 -1.75 -15.98
N HIS A 80 -6.47 -1.92 -17.15
CA HIS A 80 -5.80 -1.67 -18.42
C HIS A 80 -5.53 -0.17 -18.61
N VAL A 81 -6.56 0.66 -18.37
CA VAL A 81 -6.41 2.13 -18.39
C VAL A 81 -5.39 2.61 -17.37
N ALA A 82 -5.35 1.99 -16.18
CA ALA A 82 -4.36 2.33 -15.16
C ALA A 82 -2.94 2.00 -15.62
N SER A 83 -2.74 0.80 -16.19
CA SER A 83 -1.45 0.35 -16.73
C SER A 83 -0.97 1.22 -17.88
N GLU A 84 -1.83 1.53 -18.85
CA GLU A 84 -1.50 2.42 -19.97
C GLU A 84 -1.14 3.83 -19.49
N THR A 85 -1.89 4.35 -18.53
CA THR A 85 -1.63 5.67 -17.96
C THR A 85 -0.29 5.70 -17.26
N PHE A 86 0.04 4.68 -16.45
CA PHE A 86 1.33 4.54 -15.79
C PHE A 86 2.47 4.46 -16.82
N ALA A 87 2.35 3.57 -17.80
CA ALA A 87 3.36 3.38 -18.84
C ALA A 87 3.61 4.68 -19.63
N ARG A 88 2.56 5.41 -19.99
CA ARG A 88 2.66 6.67 -20.73
C ARG A 88 3.33 7.78 -19.93
N ILE A 89 2.94 7.99 -18.66
CA ILE A 89 3.50 9.06 -17.81
C ILE A 89 4.91 8.68 -17.33
N GLY A 90 5.12 7.40 -17.01
CA GLY A 90 6.39 6.86 -16.50
C GLY A 90 7.46 6.61 -17.54
N LYS A 91 7.14 6.76 -18.84
CA LYS A 91 8.12 6.54 -19.91
C LYS A 91 9.22 7.58 -19.83
N GLY A 92 10.48 7.10 -19.75
CA GLY A 92 11.69 7.92 -19.79
C GLY A 92 12.25 8.01 -21.21
N ALA A 93 12.77 9.17 -21.57
CA ALA A 93 13.53 9.35 -22.81
C ALA A 93 14.79 10.16 -22.52
N GLY A 94 15.93 9.75 -23.08
CA GLY A 94 17.19 10.47 -22.91
C GLY A 94 17.82 10.39 -21.51
N LEU A 95 17.29 9.52 -20.63
CA LEU A 95 17.87 9.28 -19.31
C LEU A 95 19.05 8.29 -19.42
N PRO A 96 20.05 8.40 -18.53
CA PRO A 96 21.10 7.39 -18.42
C PRO A 96 20.53 6.00 -18.11
N PRO A 97 21.30 4.92 -18.35
CA PRO A 97 20.92 3.58 -17.89
C PRO A 97 20.56 3.57 -16.41
N ILE A 98 19.58 2.74 -16.02
CA ILE A 98 19.05 2.73 -14.63
C ILE A 98 20.15 2.51 -13.59
N ILE A 99 21.17 1.73 -13.93
CA ILE A 99 22.32 1.43 -13.07
C ILE A 99 23.15 2.67 -12.72
N GLU A 100 23.12 3.70 -13.58
CA GLU A 100 23.81 4.97 -13.36
C GLU A 100 22.98 5.99 -12.58
N ARG A 101 21.69 5.68 -12.36
CA ARG A 101 20.77 6.56 -11.62
C ARG A 101 20.74 6.27 -10.12
N VAL A 102 21.43 5.21 -9.68
CA VAL A 102 21.62 4.89 -8.26
C VAL A 102 23.06 5.14 -7.82
N PRO A 103 23.31 5.44 -6.54
CA PRO A 103 24.66 5.52 -6.00
C PRO A 103 25.49 4.27 -6.33
N PRO A 104 26.80 4.39 -6.63
CA PRO A 104 27.65 3.25 -6.97
C PRO A 104 27.57 2.08 -6.01
N ALA A 105 27.44 2.35 -4.70
CA ALA A 105 27.31 1.34 -3.66
C ALA A 105 26.01 0.50 -3.77
N LEU A 106 24.96 1.02 -4.41
CA LEU A 106 23.68 0.33 -4.59
C LEU A 106 23.57 -0.44 -5.92
N ARG A 107 24.50 -0.27 -6.85
CA ARG A 107 24.45 -0.92 -8.17
C ARG A 107 24.36 -2.44 -8.10
N PRO A 108 25.24 -3.14 -7.34
CA PRO A 108 25.15 -4.60 -7.23
C PRO A 108 23.80 -5.05 -6.62
N LYS A 109 23.25 -4.25 -5.71
CA LYS A 109 21.95 -4.55 -5.09
C LYS A 109 20.79 -4.35 -6.07
N LEU A 110 20.83 -3.33 -6.91
CA LEU A 110 19.85 -3.12 -7.98
C LEU A 110 19.85 -4.29 -8.98
N GLU A 111 21.03 -4.75 -9.41
CA GLU A 111 21.16 -5.90 -10.30
C GLU A 111 20.59 -7.18 -9.67
N ALA A 112 20.97 -7.46 -8.45
CA ALA A 112 20.46 -8.62 -7.70
C ALA A 112 18.94 -8.54 -7.48
N LEU A 113 18.42 -7.35 -7.17
CA LEU A 113 17.00 -7.11 -6.96
C LEU A 113 16.21 -7.31 -8.27
N ALA A 114 16.65 -6.69 -9.37
CA ALA A 114 16.02 -6.81 -10.67
C ALA A 114 15.98 -8.29 -11.13
N ALA A 115 17.10 -9.01 -11.00
CA ALA A 115 17.17 -10.43 -11.31
C ALA A 115 16.20 -11.27 -10.45
N ARG A 116 16.12 -11.01 -9.14
CA ARG A 116 15.23 -11.70 -8.22
C ARG A 116 13.76 -11.54 -8.58
N VAL A 117 13.35 -10.33 -9.01
CA VAL A 117 11.96 -10.04 -9.37
C VAL A 117 11.71 -10.17 -10.89
N GLN A 118 12.67 -10.70 -11.63
CA GLN A 118 12.59 -10.96 -13.07
C GLN A 118 12.29 -9.70 -13.92
N LEU A 119 12.84 -8.56 -13.53
CA LEU A 119 12.79 -7.32 -14.29
C LEU A 119 14.09 -7.08 -15.05
N SER A 120 13.98 -6.68 -16.31
CA SER A 120 15.12 -6.29 -17.13
C SER A 120 15.63 -4.90 -16.73
N LEU A 121 16.95 -4.73 -16.63
CA LEU A 121 17.57 -3.40 -16.42
C LEU A 121 17.29 -2.47 -17.61
N ASP A 122 17.12 -3.00 -18.82
CA ASP A 122 16.78 -2.22 -20.00
C ASP A 122 15.34 -1.69 -19.93
N ASP A 123 14.38 -2.52 -19.50
CA ASP A 123 13.01 -2.08 -19.27
C ASP A 123 12.93 -0.99 -18.21
N LEU A 124 13.66 -1.18 -17.09
CA LEU A 124 13.77 -0.16 -16.04
C LEU A 124 14.45 1.12 -16.55
N SER A 125 15.43 1.00 -17.45
CA SER A 125 16.08 2.15 -18.07
C SER A 125 15.16 2.95 -18.99
N GLY A 126 14.17 2.30 -19.59
CA GLY A 126 13.11 2.93 -20.37
C GLY A 126 12.10 3.72 -19.57
N MET A 127 12.15 3.62 -18.24
CA MET A 127 11.24 4.33 -17.31
C MET A 127 11.92 5.56 -16.72
N LYS A 128 11.13 6.57 -16.33
CA LYS A 128 11.57 7.64 -15.42
C LYS A 128 11.96 7.03 -14.06
N SER A 129 12.84 7.69 -13.33
CA SER A 129 13.41 7.12 -12.09
C SER A 129 12.34 6.83 -11.03
N TRP A 130 11.31 7.68 -10.90
CA TRP A 130 10.16 7.43 -10.03
C TRP A 130 9.35 6.19 -10.44
N ALA A 131 9.14 6.00 -11.74
CA ALA A 131 8.35 4.87 -12.24
C ALA A 131 9.09 3.54 -12.02
N ALA A 132 10.41 3.52 -12.27
CA ALA A 132 11.25 2.37 -11.94
C ALA A 132 11.23 2.06 -10.43
N ALA A 133 11.27 3.10 -9.57
CA ALA A 133 11.17 2.94 -8.11
C ALA A 133 9.88 2.25 -7.70
N LEU A 134 8.73 2.72 -8.19
CA LEU A 134 7.43 2.12 -7.88
C LEU A 134 7.31 0.69 -8.42
N THR A 135 7.80 0.44 -9.63
CA THR A 135 7.80 -0.89 -10.25
C THR A 135 8.63 -1.90 -9.43
N LEU A 136 9.85 -1.52 -9.03
CA LEU A 136 10.71 -2.35 -8.17
C LEU A 136 10.07 -2.60 -6.81
N SER A 137 9.50 -1.59 -6.17
CA SER A 137 8.84 -1.72 -4.87
C SER A 137 7.65 -2.69 -4.93
N ALA A 138 6.80 -2.58 -5.95
CA ALA A 138 5.65 -3.46 -6.12
C ALA A 138 6.08 -4.91 -6.42
N ALA A 139 7.05 -5.11 -7.31
CA ALA A 139 7.57 -6.43 -7.65
C ALA A 139 8.24 -7.11 -6.45
N THR A 140 8.99 -6.33 -5.65
CA THR A 140 9.64 -6.85 -4.42
C THR A 140 8.62 -7.29 -3.38
N ALA A 141 7.59 -6.49 -3.14
CA ALA A 141 6.52 -6.84 -2.21
C ALA A 141 5.83 -8.16 -2.61
N GLY A 142 5.57 -8.36 -3.90
CA GLY A 142 5.01 -9.60 -4.43
C GLY A 142 5.95 -10.81 -4.24
N ALA A 143 7.23 -10.66 -4.58
CA ALA A 143 8.20 -11.74 -4.49
C ALA A 143 8.50 -12.18 -3.04
N ASP A 144 8.44 -11.25 -2.08
CA ASP A 144 8.82 -11.51 -0.68
C ASP A 144 7.72 -12.15 0.17
N SER A 145 6.48 -12.14 -0.28
CA SER A 145 5.36 -12.45 0.62
C SER A 145 4.13 -13.09 -0.03
N ASP A 146 4.18 -13.47 -1.30
CA ASP A 146 3.01 -13.87 -2.11
C ASP A 146 1.90 -12.81 -2.10
N ALA A 147 2.29 -11.56 -1.86
CA ALA A 147 1.36 -10.45 -1.77
C ALA A 147 0.95 -9.97 -3.16
N THR A 148 -0.32 -9.70 -3.34
CA THR A 148 -0.88 -9.20 -4.60
C THR A 148 -1.68 -7.93 -4.37
N ALA A 149 -1.77 -7.09 -5.40
CA ALA A 149 -2.63 -5.92 -5.36
C ALA A 149 -4.12 -6.31 -5.34
N MET A 150 -4.49 -7.48 -5.85
CA MET A 150 -5.86 -8.03 -5.81
C MET A 150 -6.33 -8.26 -4.38
N ASN A 151 -5.42 -8.64 -3.49
CA ASN A 151 -5.70 -8.87 -2.07
C ASN A 151 -5.52 -7.59 -1.22
N GLY A 152 -5.03 -6.51 -1.82
CA GLY A 152 -4.91 -5.21 -1.16
C GLY A 152 -6.26 -4.74 -0.62
N VAL A 153 -6.24 -4.10 0.56
CA VAL A 153 -7.46 -3.64 1.25
C VAL A 153 -8.31 -2.77 0.35
N ASP A 154 -7.69 -1.85 -0.40
CA ASP A 154 -8.38 -0.94 -1.33
C ASP A 154 -9.13 -1.71 -2.43
N ALA A 155 -8.49 -2.75 -3.01
CA ALA A 155 -9.08 -3.55 -4.06
C ALA A 155 -10.27 -4.37 -3.52
N VAL A 156 -10.09 -5.04 -2.37
CA VAL A 156 -11.12 -5.88 -1.75
C VAL A 156 -12.33 -5.04 -1.34
N ILE A 157 -12.14 -3.92 -0.65
CA ILE A 157 -13.23 -3.00 -0.27
C ILE A 157 -13.88 -2.43 -1.52
N GLY A 158 -13.09 -2.05 -2.51
CA GLY A 158 -13.57 -1.52 -3.78
C GLY A 158 -14.51 -2.48 -4.52
N GLN A 159 -14.20 -3.76 -4.55
CA GLN A 159 -15.06 -4.80 -5.13
C GLN A 159 -16.32 -5.03 -4.29
N ARG A 160 -16.17 -5.16 -2.98
CA ARG A 160 -17.29 -5.44 -2.06
C ARG A 160 -18.32 -4.33 -2.05
N LEU A 161 -17.88 -3.08 -2.13
CA LEU A 161 -18.73 -1.90 -2.11
C LEU A 161 -19.01 -1.32 -3.51
N ALA A 162 -18.90 -2.13 -4.57
CA ALA A 162 -19.08 -1.68 -5.96
C ALA A 162 -20.48 -1.08 -6.23
N GLY A 163 -21.50 -1.53 -5.49
CA GLY A 163 -22.87 -1.01 -5.59
C GLY A 163 -23.15 0.30 -4.83
N LYS A 164 -22.16 0.83 -4.09
CA LYS A 164 -22.30 2.09 -3.34
C LYS A 164 -21.73 3.28 -4.11
N THR A 165 -22.09 4.49 -3.69
CA THR A 165 -21.46 5.71 -4.24
C THR A 165 -19.95 5.66 -3.99
N ARG A 166 -19.14 5.95 -5.03
CA ARG A 166 -17.67 5.88 -4.96
C ARG A 166 -17.06 7.21 -5.35
N ILE A 167 -16.14 7.71 -4.53
CA ILE A 167 -15.43 8.98 -4.72
C ILE A 167 -13.94 8.73 -4.61
N GLY A 168 -13.16 9.23 -5.59
CA GLY A 168 -11.70 9.32 -5.45
C GLY A 168 -11.32 10.71 -4.93
N LEU A 169 -10.42 10.74 -3.95
CA LEU A 169 -9.84 12.00 -3.46
C LEU A 169 -8.90 12.63 -4.49
N GLU A 170 -8.35 11.82 -5.37
CA GLU A 170 -7.42 12.20 -6.44
C GLU A 170 -7.78 11.48 -7.75
N THR A 171 -7.19 11.92 -8.85
CA THR A 171 -7.18 11.16 -10.10
C THR A 171 -5.86 10.43 -10.26
N LEU A 172 -5.85 9.33 -11.03
CA LEU A 172 -4.61 8.59 -11.29
C LEU A 172 -3.53 9.48 -11.94
N SER A 173 -3.89 10.24 -12.98
CA SER A 173 -2.95 11.14 -13.63
C SER A 173 -2.45 12.24 -12.68
N GLY A 174 -3.32 12.74 -11.78
CA GLY A 174 -2.92 13.70 -10.75
C GLY A 174 -1.94 13.11 -9.76
N GLN A 175 -2.20 11.89 -9.27
CA GLN A 175 -1.32 11.21 -8.31
C GLN A 175 0.04 10.87 -8.94
N LEU A 176 0.06 10.30 -10.15
CA LEU A 176 1.31 10.03 -10.87
C LEU A 176 2.07 11.32 -11.22
N GLY A 177 1.33 12.39 -11.55
CA GLY A 177 1.90 13.70 -11.80
C GLY A 177 2.65 14.31 -10.60
N LEU A 178 2.32 13.91 -9.36
CA LEU A 178 3.08 14.34 -8.18
C LEU A 178 4.51 13.77 -8.18
N PHE A 179 4.67 12.52 -8.60
CA PHE A 179 5.99 11.91 -8.76
C PHE A 179 6.73 12.49 -9.95
N ASP A 180 6.01 12.71 -11.04
CA ASP A 180 6.57 13.22 -12.30
C ASP A 180 7.07 14.67 -12.19
N ALA A 181 6.45 15.45 -11.31
CA ALA A 181 6.85 16.84 -11.03
C ALA A 181 8.06 16.97 -10.09
N LEU A 182 8.54 15.89 -9.49
CA LEU A 182 9.77 15.91 -8.70
C LEU A 182 10.98 16.12 -9.62
N THR A 183 12.02 16.75 -9.09
CA THR A 183 13.30 16.84 -9.80
C THR A 183 13.87 15.45 -10.07
N GLU A 184 14.69 15.28 -11.11
CA GLU A 184 15.33 13.98 -11.36
C GLU A 184 16.15 13.50 -10.17
N ASP A 185 16.79 14.40 -9.43
CA ASP A 185 17.55 14.06 -8.22
C ASP A 185 16.63 13.51 -7.12
N ASP A 186 15.44 14.09 -6.92
CA ASP A 186 14.47 13.57 -5.97
C ASP A 186 13.89 12.22 -6.44
N GLN A 187 13.64 12.06 -7.75
CA GLN A 187 13.21 10.78 -8.31
C GLN A 187 14.27 9.68 -8.14
N ARG A 188 15.57 10.02 -8.30
CA ARG A 188 16.69 9.10 -8.03
C ARG A 188 16.82 8.73 -6.56
N ARG A 189 16.49 9.65 -5.65
CA ARG A 189 16.40 9.32 -4.21
C ARG A 189 15.32 8.28 -3.97
N LEU A 190 14.12 8.44 -4.54
CA LEU A 190 13.06 7.43 -4.45
C LEU A 190 13.52 6.07 -5.00
N LEU A 191 14.25 6.07 -6.12
CA LEU A 191 14.81 4.85 -6.68
C LEU A 191 15.87 4.21 -5.76
N ALA A 192 16.76 5.03 -5.21
CA ALA A 192 17.77 4.55 -4.26
C ALA A 192 17.13 3.95 -2.99
N ASP A 193 16.07 4.59 -2.47
CA ASP A 193 15.31 4.08 -1.33
C ASP A 193 14.59 2.76 -1.66
N ALA A 194 14.00 2.63 -2.84
CA ALA A 194 13.39 1.39 -3.31
C ALA A 194 14.40 0.24 -3.39
N VAL A 195 15.63 0.54 -3.85
CA VAL A 195 16.73 -0.44 -3.93
C VAL A 195 17.31 -0.75 -2.55
N ALA A 196 17.44 0.25 -1.68
CA ALA A 196 17.97 0.09 -0.33
C ALA A 196 16.99 -0.60 0.64
N GLY A 197 15.69 -0.55 0.34
CA GLY A 197 14.59 -0.83 1.26
C GLY A 197 14.30 -2.30 1.57
N ASP A 198 15.31 -3.14 1.78
CA ASP A 198 15.13 -4.53 2.22
C ASP A 198 14.31 -4.61 3.51
N GLY A 199 13.16 -5.26 3.42
CA GLY A 199 12.31 -5.56 4.58
C GLY A 199 11.30 -4.48 4.98
N ASN A 200 11.29 -3.30 4.33
CA ASN A 200 10.31 -2.25 4.64
C ASN A 200 8.87 -2.72 4.45
N TYR A 201 8.60 -3.55 3.44
CA TYR A 201 7.26 -4.09 3.24
C TYR A 201 6.82 -4.97 4.43
N ARG A 202 7.65 -5.91 4.89
CA ARG A 202 7.32 -6.79 6.03
C ARG A 202 7.16 -6.00 7.32
N ALA A 203 8.02 -5.03 7.57
CA ALA A 203 7.92 -4.17 8.74
C ALA A 203 6.64 -3.31 8.70
N THR A 204 6.29 -2.80 7.52
CA THR A 204 5.05 -2.04 7.31
C THR A 204 3.82 -2.92 7.49
N LEU A 205 3.81 -4.13 6.92
CA LEU A 205 2.73 -5.08 7.10
C LEU A 205 2.54 -5.48 8.57
N ASP A 206 3.63 -5.76 9.29
CA ASP A 206 3.58 -6.09 10.72
C ASP A 206 3.03 -4.93 11.57
N ALA A 207 3.52 -3.72 11.33
CA ALA A 207 3.03 -2.52 12.02
C ALA A 207 1.54 -2.26 11.71
N TRP A 208 1.15 -2.40 10.45
CA TRP A 208 -0.24 -2.24 10.01
C TRP A 208 -1.16 -3.31 10.61
N ALA A 209 -0.73 -4.58 10.58
CA ALA A 209 -1.49 -5.68 11.15
C ALA A 209 -1.73 -5.52 12.66
N LYS A 210 -0.81 -4.89 13.37
CA LYS A 210 -0.93 -4.56 14.80
C LYS A 210 -1.64 -3.24 15.08
N GLY A 211 -1.96 -2.46 14.05
CA GLY A 211 -2.47 -1.10 14.22
C GLY A 211 -1.49 -0.18 14.94
N ASP A 212 -0.18 -0.42 14.79
CA ASP A 212 0.88 0.37 15.43
C ASP A 212 1.16 1.66 14.63
N GLU A 213 0.41 2.71 14.97
CA GLU A 213 0.50 4.02 14.34
C GLU A 213 1.89 4.66 14.48
N ALA A 214 2.54 4.48 15.62
CA ALA A 214 3.85 5.07 15.87
C ALA A 214 4.90 4.43 14.95
N ARG A 215 4.85 3.12 14.81
CA ARG A 215 5.74 2.38 13.92
C ARG A 215 5.47 2.70 12.45
N ILE A 216 4.19 2.77 12.04
CA ILE A 216 3.83 3.20 10.68
C ILE A 216 4.36 4.60 10.40
N ALA A 217 4.15 5.55 11.31
CA ALA A 217 4.66 6.92 11.16
C ALA A 217 6.18 6.95 10.99
N ALA A 218 6.92 6.17 11.79
CA ALA A 218 8.36 6.09 11.69
C ALA A 218 8.83 5.50 10.35
N LEU A 219 8.18 4.42 9.89
CA LEU A 219 8.51 3.77 8.62
C LEU A 219 8.22 4.68 7.42
N VAL A 220 7.12 5.43 7.47
CA VAL A 220 6.75 6.38 6.40
C VAL A 220 7.66 7.63 6.42
N ALA A 221 8.09 8.08 7.59
CA ALA A 221 8.96 9.26 7.70
C ALA A 221 10.41 8.96 7.30
N HIS A 222 10.87 7.72 7.46
CA HIS A 222 12.27 7.35 7.24
C HIS A 222 12.80 7.71 5.83
N PRO A 223 12.12 7.37 4.71
CA PRO A 223 12.59 7.74 3.37
C PRO A 223 12.62 9.26 3.13
N PHE A 224 11.91 10.03 3.94
CA PHE A 224 11.78 11.48 3.78
C PHE A 224 12.67 12.29 4.74
N ALA A 225 13.46 11.63 5.62
CA ALA A 225 14.25 12.30 6.65
C ALA A 225 15.11 13.44 6.08
N ASP A 226 15.74 13.19 4.93
CA ASP A 226 16.60 14.15 4.22
C ASP A 226 15.96 14.67 2.93
N ALA A 227 14.65 14.48 2.74
CA ALA A 227 13.92 14.84 1.53
C ALA A 227 12.58 15.56 1.81
N PRO A 228 12.61 16.74 2.49
CA PRO A 228 11.39 17.43 2.92
C PRO A 228 10.48 17.86 1.76
N VAL A 229 11.04 18.06 0.56
CA VAL A 229 10.26 18.39 -0.64
C VAL A 229 9.43 17.17 -1.07
N ILE A 230 10.02 15.99 -1.09
CA ILE A 230 9.33 14.74 -1.44
C ILE A 230 8.21 14.47 -0.43
N GLU A 231 8.50 14.58 0.87
CA GLU A 231 7.47 14.44 1.93
C GLU A 231 6.34 15.46 1.76
N ALA A 232 6.67 16.71 1.47
CA ALA A 232 5.66 17.74 1.27
C ALA A 232 4.73 17.41 0.09
N VAL A 233 5.28 16.93 -1.02
CA VAL A 233 4.52 16.63 -2.24
C VAL A 233 3.72 15.34 -2.09
N LEU A 234 4.36 14.25 -1.66
CA LEU A 234 3.74 12.93 -1.67
C LEU A 234 2.86 12.65 -0.44
N LEU A 235 3.05 13.37 0.65
CA LEU A 235 2.34 13.11 1.91
C LEU A 235 1.64 14.37 2.46
N THR A 236 2.40 15.40 2.85
CA THR A 236 1.89 16.47 3.71
C THR A 236 0.81 17.31 3.04
N ARG A 237 0.99 17.68 1.75
CA ARG A 237 0.00 18.48 0.99
C ARG A 237 -1.23 17.66 0.66
N ARG A 238 -1.07 16.37 0.38
CA ARG A 238 -2.20 15.44 0.14
C ARG A 238 -3.04 15.31 1.42
N ASN A 239 -2.40 15.05 2.56
CA ASN A 239 -3.08 14.97 3.86
C ASN A 239 -3.85 16.24 4.20
N ALA A 240 -3.32 17.43 3.86
CA ALA A 240 -4.02 18.69 4.07
C ALA A 240 -5.29 18.81 3.23
N ARG A 241 -5.21 18.48 1.93
CA ARG A 241 -6.38 18.49 1.03
C ARG A 241 -7.44 17.48 1.47
N TRP A 242 -7.02 16.28 1.85
CA TRP A 242 -7.93 15.23 2.28
C TRP A 242 -8.61 15.55 3.61
N ALA A 243 -7.87 16.09 4.59
CA ALA A 243 -8.46 16.53 5.85
C ALA A 243 -9.48 17.68 5.64
N ALA A 244 -9.18 18.62 4.74
CA ALA A 244 -10.14 19.68 4.37
C ALA A 244 -11.40 19.11 3.70
N TRP A 245 -11.25 18.17 2.77
CA TRP A 245 -12.37 17.49 2.13
C TRP A 245 -13.23 16.72 3.15
N ILE A 246 -12.60 15.95 4.06
CA ILE A 246 -13.31 15.21 5.10
C ILE A 246 -14.05 16.16 6.04
N GLY A 247 -13.42 17.26 6.46
CA GLY A 247 -14.05 18.27 7.29
C GLY A 247 -15.26 18.92 6.60
N ALA A 248 -15.15 19.26 5.32
CA ALA A 248 -16.25 19.80 4.54
C ALA A 248 -17.38 18.77 4.35
N ARG A 249 -17.04 17.48 4.21
CA ARG A 249 -18.02 16.39 4.06
C ARG A 249 -18.92 16.22 5.29
N MET A 250 -18.47 16.63 6.48
CA MET A 250 -19.30 16.63 7.70
C MET A 250 -20.51 17.56 7.63
N ALA A 251 -20.53 18.53 6.72
CA ALA A 251 -21.68 19.43 6.52
C ALA A 251 -22.85 18.80 5.74
N ALA A 252 -22.70 17.55 5.26
CA ALA A 252 -23.74 16.85 4.52
C ALA A 252 -24.09 15.53 5.22
N PRO A 253 -25.40 15.26 5.50
CA PRO A 253 -25.81 14.01 6.15
C PRO A 253 -25.34 12.75 5.41
N GLY A 254 -25.11 11.66 6.16
CA GLY A 254 -24.82 10.35 5.59
C GLY A 254 -23.65 9.63 6.24
N ARG A 255 -23.34 8.46 5.71
CA ARG A 255 -22.35 7.54 6.25
C ARG A 255 -21.26 7.23 5.23
N VAL A 256 -20.04 7.54 5.56
CA VAL A 256 -18.91 7.48 4.64
C VAL A 256 -17.81 6.58 5.21
N LEU A 257 -17.29 5.67 4.40
CA LEU A 257 -16.05 4.96 4.67
C LEU A 257 -14.94 5.57 3.81
N VAL A 258 -13.94 6.18 4.45
CA VAL A 258 -12.73 6.67 3.82
C VAL A 258 -11.65 5.61 4.01
N ALA A 259 -11.17 5.01 2.92
CA ALA A 259 -10.13 3.98 2.88
C ALA A 259 -8.92 4.55 2.13
N VAL A 260 -7.84 4.84 2.87
CA VAL A 260 -6.61 5.45 2.34
C VAL A 260 -5.38 4.80 2.95
N GLY A 261 -4.25 4.85 2.27
CA GLY A 261 -3.01 4.25 2.75
C GLY A 261 -2.69 4.62 4.20
N ALA A 262 -2.36 3.61 5.01
CA ALA A 262 -2.18 3.75 6.46
C ALA A 262 -1.18 4.85 6.85
N GLY A 263 -0.18 5.10 6.01
CA GLY A 263 0.79 6.18 6.22
C GLY A 263 0.16 7.59 6.23
N HIS A 264 -0.96 7.78 5.55
CA HIS A 264 -1.69 9.04 5.55
C HIS A 264 -2.45 9.30 6.85
N LEU A 265 -2.73 8.26 7.64
CA LEU A 265 -3.46 8.36 8.91
C LEU A 265 -2.54 8.40 10.13
N ALA A 266 -1.24 8.08 9.97
CA ALA A 266 -0.27 7.97 11.05
C ALA A 266 0.65 9.21 11.17
N GLY A 267 1.01 9.58 12.40
CA GLY A 267 1.98 10.62 12.69
C GLY A 267 1.43 12.05 12.74
N PRO A 268 2.31 13.02 13.03
CA PRO A 268 1.91 14.41 13.36
C PRO A 268 1.41 15.21 12.15
N LYS A 269 1.77 14.81 10.92
CA LYS A 269 1.32 15.47 9.68
C LYS A 269 0.16 14.73 9.00
N SER A 270 -0.43 13.73 9.68
CA SER A 270 -1.49 12.88 9.17
C SER A 270 -2.83 13.60 8.98
N VAL A 271 -3.73 12.96 8.24
CA VAL A 271 -5.14 13.38 8.13
C VAL A 271 -5.79 13.44 9.50
N ILE A 272 -5.54 12.44 10.37
CA ILE A 272 -6.09 12.39 11.73
C ILE A 272 -5.62 13.56 12.57
N ALA A 273 -4.32 13.87 12.56
CA ALA A 273 -3.76 14.99 13.31
C ALA A 273 -4.34 16.33 12.84
N ARG A 274 -4.52 16.50 11.53
CA ARG A 274 -5.11 17.72 10.94
C ARG A 274 -6.58 17.89 11.26
N LEU A 275 -7.36 16.83 11.22
CA LEU A 275 -8.77 16.86 11.61
C LEU A 275 -8.91 17.23 13.09
N ARG A 276 -8.08 16.66 13.97
CA ARG A 276 -8.06 17.01 15.40
C ARG A 276 -7.66 18.46 15.64
N ALA A 277 -6.64 18.96 14.91
CA ALA A 277 -6.23 20.36 14.98
C ALA A 277 -7.31 21.33 14.48
N ALA A 278 -8.17 20.89 13.55
CA ALA A 278 -9.36 21.64 13.10
C ALA A 278 -10.57 21.52 14.06
N GLY A 279 -10.42 20.88 15.22
CA GLY A 279 -11.46 20.77 16.25
C GLY A 279 -12.36 19.53 16.13
N TRP A 280 -12.14 18.66 15.15
CA TRP A 280 -12.94 17.46 14.99
C TRP A 280 -12.61 16.40 16.05
N LYS A 281 -13.63 15.78 16.64
CA LYS A 281 -13.47 14.70 17.62
C LYS A 281 -13.27 13.37 16.89
N VAL A 282 -12.04 13.11 16.45
CA VAL A 282 -11.68 11.84 15.81
C VAL A 282 -11.27 10.82 16.87
N ARG A 283 -12.03 9.74 17.00
CA ARG A 283 -11.77 8.64 17.94
C ARG A 283 -11.27 7.42 17.20
N ARG A 284 -10.27 6.75 17.75
CA ARG A 284 -9.88 5.43 17.30
C ARG A 284 -10.90 4.42 17.82
N VAL A 285 -11.42 3.54 16.97
CA VAL A 285 -12.40 2.51 17.30
C VAL A 285 -11.84 1.10 17.21
N GLN A 286 -10.66 0.98 16.59
CA GLN A 286 -9.85 -0.23 16.60
C GLN A 286 -8.36 0.08 16.63
#